data_dd2d9313c7d711fe69b2d0c9d9f18993
#
_entry.id   dd2d9313c7d711fe69b2d0c9d9f18993
#
_cell.length_a   1.000
_cell.length_b   1.000
_cell.length_c   1.000
_cell.angle_alpha   90.00
_cell.angle_beta   90.00
_cell.angle_gamma   90.00
#
_symmetry.space_group_name_H-M   'P 1'
#
loop_
_entity.id
_entity.type
_entity.pdbx_description
1 polymer ?
#
loop_
_entity_poly.entity_id
_entity_poly.type
_entity_poly.pdbx_seq_one_letter_code
_entity_poly.pdbx_strand_id
1 'polypeptide(L)'
;FRKNMGARERITYGLLLAMLTAYVYPSRRAIGEFDDSSVVSIDLRALVEWASTASRQMKSMANLDDVANADLRAGFETIAVLEPFGDGQNTLHYRFRFILDWLAKHGLFLRREEGGRELWVARPHFRIQARHLMQSSHDRLIEYIGSVSPSSTQ
;
A
#
# COMPACT_ATOMS: atom_id res chain seq x y z
N PHE A 1 -9.08 -11.48 0.27
CA PHE A 1 -8.92 -11.44 1.73
C PHE A 1 -9.90 -12.38 2.43
N ARG A 2 -10.41 -12.03 3.59
CA ARG A 2 -11.25 -12.92 4.39
C ARG A 2 -12.69 -12.92 3.91
N LYS A 3 -13.32 -14.11 3.89
CA LYS A 3 -14.72 -14.25 3.51
C LYS A 3 -15.68 -13.51 4.45
N ASN A 4 -15.29 -13.33 5.73
CA ASN A 4 -16.13 -12.71 6.75
C ASN A 4 -15.87 -11.23 6.92
N MET A 5 -15.06 -10.65 6.05
CA MET A 5 -14.73 -9.23 6.12
C MET A 5 -15.90 -8.37 5.64
N GLY A 6 -16.30 -7.37 6.42
CA GLY A 6 -17.37 -6.46 6.04
C GLY A 6 -16.95 -5.57 4.86
N ALA A 7 -17.95 -4.96 4.21
CA ALA A 7 -17.70 -4.13 3.03
C ALA A 7 -16.72 -2.99 3.32
N ARG A 8 -16.89 -2.32 4.47
CA ARG A 8 -16.00 -1.22 4.87
C ARG A 8 -14.56 -1.69 5.09
N GLU A 9 -14.37 -2.84 5.72
CA GLU A 9 -13.04 -3.40 5.90
C GLU A 9 -12.38 -3.79 4.59
N ARG A 10 -13.15 -4.34 3.66
CA ARG A 10 -12.63 -4.68 2.33
C ARG A 10 -12.12 -3.46 1.59
N ILE A 11 -12.85 -2.36 1.67
CA ILE A 11 -12.42 -1.10 1.06
C ILE A 11 -11.14 -0.60 1.73
N THR A 12 -11.07 -0.64 3.04
CA THR A 12 -9.88 -0.22 3.78
C THR A 12 -8.67 -1.06 3.38
N TYR A 13 -8.79 -2.38 3.38
CA TYR A 13 -7.68 -3.26 2.98
C TYR A 13 -7.33 -3.11 1.51
N GLY A 14 -8.32 -2.89 0.65
CA GLY A 14 -8.07 -2.60 -0.76
C GLY A 14 -7.25 -1.34 -0.97
N LEU A 15 -7.56 -0.28 -0.21
CA LEU A 15 -6.79 0.96 -0.27
C LEU A 15 -5.39 0.78 0.30
N LEU A 16 -5.23 0.02 1.37
CA LEU A 16 -3.91 -0.26 1.92
C LEU A 16 -3.06 -1.07 0.95
N LEU A 17 -3.67 -2.01 0.24
CA LEU A 17 -2.97 -2.76 -0.81
C LEU A 17 -2.56 -1.84 -1.96
N ALA A 18 -3.41 -0.91 -2.36
CA ALA A 18 -3.07 0.09 -3.37
C ALA A 18 -1.92 0.98 -2.90
N MET A 19 -1.91 1.38 -1.62
CA MET A 19 -0.83 2.16 -1.04
C MET A 19 0.48 1.38 -1.03
N LEU A 20 0.44 0.10 -0.66
CA LEU A 20 1.62 -0.75 -0.70
C LEU A 20 2.16 -0.86 -2.13
N THR A 21 1.29 -1.06 -3.10
CA THR A 21 1.68 -1.15 -4.50
C THR A 21 2.33 0.16 -4.97
N ALA A 22 1.74 1.30 -4.61
CA ALA A 22 2.28 2.61 -4.96
C ALA A 22 3.61 2.89 -4.27
N TYR A 23 3.80 2.38 -3.06
CA TYR A 23 5.07 2.53 -2.34
C TYR A 23 6.20 1.76 -3.04
N VAL A 24 5.91 0.54 -3.49
CA VAL A 24 6.89 -0.30 -4.20
C VAL A 24 7.10 0.21 -5.62
N TYR A 25 6.02 0.56 -6.31
CA TYR A 25 6.06 1.03 -7.70
C TYR A 25 5.27 2.33 -7.82
N PRO A 26 5.93 3.48 -7.64
CA PRO A 26 5.24 4.78 -7.60
C PRO A 26 4.56 5.16 -8.92
N SER A 27 4.94 4.53 -10.03
CA SER A 27 4.35 4.83 -11.32
C SER A 27 4.38 3.59 -12.21
N ARG A 28 3.57 3.63 -13.26
CA ARG A 28 3.59 2.60 -14.30
C ARG A 28 4.97 2.47 -14.94
N ARG A 29 5.64 3.59 -15.10
CA ARG A 29 7.01 3.65 -15.63
C ARG A 29 7.99 2.92 -14.71
N ALA A 30 7.86 3.10 -13.40
CA ALA A 30 8.72 2.43 -12.43
C ALA A 30 8.61 0.91 -12.55
N ILE A 31 7.41 0.37 -12.76
CA ILE A 31 7.23 -1.07 -12.97
C ILE A 31 7.98 -1.54 -14.22
N GLY A 32 7.91 -0.76 -15.31
CA GLY A 32 8.58 -1.11 -16.56
C GLY A 32 10.10 -1.02 -16.48
N GLU A 33 10.64 -0.18 -15.61
CA GLU A 33 12.08 0.00 -15.44
C GLU A 33 12.72 -1.08 -14.58
N PHE A 34 11.94 -1.75 -13.71
CA PHE A 34 12.45 -2.86 -12.92
C PHE A 34 12.51 -4.12 -13.76
N ASP A 35 13.69 -4.73 -13.85
CA ASP A 35 13.85 -6.02 -14.49
C ASP A 35 13.72 -7.14 -13.45
N ASP A 36 13.82 -8.39 -13.90
CA ASP A 36 13.65 -9.55 -13.03
C ASP A 36 14.78 -9.70 -12.01
N SER A 37 15.91 -9.03 -12.22
CA SER A 37 17.04 -9.06 -11.29
C SER A 37 16.91 -7.96 -10.21
N SER A 38 16.02 -7.00 -10.41
CA SER A 38 15.82 -5.92 -9.45
C SER A 38 15.11 -6.46 -8.20
N VAL A 39 15.67 -6.13 -7.04
CA VAL A 39 15.11 -6.54 -5.75
C VAL A 39 14.60 -5.31 -5.03
N VAL A 40 13.30 -5.29 -4.73
CA VAL A 40 12.69 -4.23 -3.95
C VAL A 40 12.47 -4.76 -2.54
N SER A 41 13.13 -4.13 -1.58
CA SER A 41 13.01 -4.46 -0.17
C SER A 41 12.40 -3.27 0.55
N ILE A 42 11.36 -3.52 1.34
CA ILE A 42 10.69 -2.47 2.10
C ILE A 42 10.81 -2.74 3.60
N ASP A 43 11.05 -1.66 4.33
CA ASP A 43 11.03 -1.67 5.78
C ASP A 43 9.59 -1.41 6.22
N LEU A 44 9.01 -2.31 6.99
CA LEU A 44 7.62 -2.18 7.44
C LEU A 44 7.38 -0.88 8.19
N ARG A 45 8.32 -0.48 9.04
CA ARG A 45 8.20 0.75 9.80
C ARG A 45 8.15 1.98 8.89
N ALA A 46 9.03 2.02 7.89
CA ALA A 46 9.06 3.11 6.93
C ALA A 46 7.78 3.17 6.08
N LEU A 47 7.26 2.01 5.69
CA LEU A 47 5.99 1.93 4.98
C LEU A 47 4.85 2.53 5.80
N VAL A 48 4.77 2.18 7.08
CA VAL A 48 3.73 2.67 7.98
C VAL A 48 3.83 4.20 8.13
N GLU A 49 5.02 4.72 8.33
CA GLU A 49 5.24 6.16 8.47
C GLU A 49 4.84 6.91 7.21
N TRP A 50 5.24 6.40 6.05
CA TRP A 50 4.83 6.99 4.77
C TRP A 50 3.32 6.97 4.59
N ALA A 51 2.67 5.83 4.85
CA ALA A 51 1.24 5.68 4.66
C ALA A 51 0.45 6.60 5.59
N SER A 52 0.91 6.77 6.82
CA SER A 52 0.30 7.70 7.77
C SER A 52 0.32 9.13 7.25
N THR A 53 1.46 9.56 6.73
CA THR A 53 1.61 10.91 6.16
C THR A 53 0.79 11.07 4.88
N ALA A 54 0.88 10.10 3.98
CA ALA A 54 0.19 10.16 2.70
C ALA A 54 -1.32 10.19 2.86
N SER A 55 -1.87 9.38 3.77
CA SER A 55 -3.32 9.35 3.98
C SER A 55 -3.84 10.65 4.55
N ARG A 56 -3.08 11.31 5.42
CA ARG A 56 -3.46 12.62 5.94
C ARG A 56 -3.41 13.69 4.86
N GLN A 57 -2.41 13.66 3.99
CA GLN A 57 -2.33 14.57 2.86
C GLN A 57 -3.52 14.37 1.91
N MET A 58 -3.85 13.15 1.59
CA MET A 58 -4.98 12.86 0.71
C MET A 58 -6.31 13.29 1.32
N LYS A 59 -6.48 13.11 2.63
CA LYS A 59 -7.68 13.57 3.32
C LYS A 59 -7.87 15.07 3.20
N SER A 60 -6.78 15.85 3.24
CA SER A 60 -6.85 17.31 3.20
C SER A 60 -6.98 17.88 1.80
N MET A 61 -6.80 17.09 0.75
CA MET A 61 -6.87 17.57 -0.63
C MET A 61 -8.30 17.65 -1.13
N ALA A 62 -8.67 18.80 -1.67
CA ALA A 62 -10.01 19.05 -2.18
C ALA A 62 -10.36 18.17 -3.40
N ASN A 63 -9.34 17.67 -4.10
CA ASN A 63 -9.51 16.92 -5.35
C ASN A 63 -9.99 15.48 -5.14
N LEU A 64 -10.20 15.04 -3.90
CA LEU A 64 -10.78 13.73 -3.64
C LEU A 64 -12.16 13.57 -4.29
N ASP A 65 -12.83 14.67 -4.54
CA ASP A 65 -14.14 14.65 -5.19
C ASP A 65 -14.07 14.09 -6.62
N ASP A 66 -12.95 14.29 -7.31
CA ASP A 66 -12.78 13.84 -8.68
C ASP A 66 -12.42 12.35 -8.78
N VAL A 67 -11.91 11.79 -7.71
CA VAL A 67 -11.38 10.42 -7.72
C VAL A 67 -12.44 9.44 -7.30
N ALA A 68 -13.48 9.91 -6.60
CA ALA A 68 -14.04 8.92 -5.79
C ALA A 68 -15.51 9.03 -5.64
N ASN A 69 -16.01 7.91 -5.51
CA ASN A 69 -17.27 7.69 -4.83
C ASN A 69 -17.06 7.91 -3.33
N ALA A 70 -18.16 7.98 -2.62
CA ALA A 70 -18.17 8.21 -1.18
C ALA A 70 -17.42 7.11 -0.40
N ASP A 71 -17.34 5.89 -0.96
CA ASP A 71 -16.70 4.76 -0.32
C ASP A 71 -15.18 4.93 -0.24
N LEU A 72 -14.55 5.42 -1.30
CA LEU A 72 -13.10 5.67 -1.31
C LEU A 72 -12.74 6.77 -0.32
N ARG A 73 -13.54 7.84 -0.30
CA ARG A 73 -13.33 8.93 0.66
C ARG A 73 -13.43 8.42 2.09
N ALA A 74 -14.47 7.64 2.40
CA ALA A 74 -14.63 7.05 3.73
C ALA A 74 -13.45 6.13 4.08
N GLY A 75 -12.94 5.39 3.11
CA GLY A 75 -11.77 4.55 3.29
C GLY A 75 -10.52 5.35 3.66
N PHE A 76 -10.24 6.43 2.95
CA PHE A 76 -9.09 7.30 3.27
C PHE A 76 -9.25 7.96 4.64
N GLU A 77 -10.45 8.41 4.98
CA GLU A 77 -10.72 8.98 6.30
C GLU A 77 -10.48 7.95 7.41
N THR A 78 -10.89 6.70 7.18
CA THR A 78 -10.66 5.61 8.13
C THR A 78 -9.17 5.37 8.34
N ILE A 79 -8.40 5.34 7.25
CA ILE A 79 -6.95 5.13 7.32
C ILE A 79 -6.27 6.29 8.04
N ALA A 80 -6.70 7.52 7.75
CA ALA A 80 -6.07 8.73 8.31
C ALA A 80 -6.21 8.82 9.83
N VAL A 81 -7.23 8.22 10.41
CA VAL A 81 -7.44 8.24 11.86
C VAL A 81 -6.84 7.02 12.58
N LEU A 82 -6.30 6.04 11.85
CA LEU A 82 -5.64 4.91 12.49
C LEU A 82 -4.32 5.34 13.10
N GLU A 83 -4.04 4.83 14.29
CA GLU A 83 -2.72 5.00 14.88
C GLU A 83 -1.69 4.27 14.02
N PRO A 84 -0.51 4.89 13.76
CA PRO A 84 0.51 4.20 12.98
C PRO A 84 1.04 2.95 13.66
N PHE A 85 1.36 3.05 14.95
CA PHE A 85 1.94 1.98 15.73
C PHE A 85 1.17 1.78 17.03
N GLY A 86 1.31 0.61 17.61
CA GLY A 86 0.67 0.27 18.88
C GLY A 86 0.45 -1.22 18.98
N ASP A 87 -0.13 -1.66 20.09
CA ASP A 87 -0.30 -3.07 20.41
C ASP A 87 -1.60 -3.66 19.85
N GLY A 88 -2.50 -2.83 19.32
CA GLY A 88 -3.81 -3.26 18.89
C GLY A 88 -3.91 -3.56 17.41
N GLN A 89 -5.04 -4.15 17.04
CA GLN A 89 -5.36 -4.47 15.65
C GLN A 89 -5.76 -3.23 14.84
N ASN A 90 -6.03 -2.11 15.49
CA ASN A 90 -6.46 -0.87 14.86
C ASN A 90 -5.30 0.07 14.59
N THR A 91 -4.16 -0.48 14.16
CA THR A 91 -2.99 0.28 13.77
C THR A 91 -2.65 0.02 12.32
N LEU A 92 -2.01 0.98 11.67
CA LEU A 92 -1.48 0.78 10.33
C LEU A 92 -0.44 -0.33 10.30
N HIS A 93 0.40 -0.39 11.32
CA HIS A 93 1.41 -1.45 11.45
C HIS A 93 0.80 -2.84 11.40
N TYR A 94 -0.24 -3.09 12.20
CA TYR A 94 -0.91 -4.38 12.22
C TYR A 94 -1.53 -4.71 10.86
N ARG A 95 -2.21 -3.74 10.26
CA ARG A 95 -2.92 -3.97 9.00
C ARG A 95 -1.99 -4.22 7.83
N PHE A 96 -0.89 -3.48 7.73
CA PHE A 96 0.11 -3.74 6.70
C PHE A 96 0.81 -5.07 6.91
N ARG A 97 1.12 -5.41 8.15
CA ARG A 97 1.72 -6.71 8.45
C ARG A 97 0.78 -7.85 8.06
N PHE A 98 -0.51 -7.69 8.32
CA PHE A 98 -1.51 -8.67 7.89
C PHE A 98 -1.51 -8.86 6.37
N ILE A 99 -1.48 -7.77 5.62
CA ILE A 99 -1.43 -7.81 4.16
C ILE A 99 -0.15 -8.48 3.67
N LEU A 100 0.99 -8.09 4.21
CA LEU A 100 2.28 -8.63 3.81
C LEU A 100 2.40 -10.13 4.15
N ASP A 101 1.89 -10.56 5.31
CA ASP A 101 1.82 -11.98 5.65
C ASP A 101 0.97 -12.74 4.65
N TRP A 102 -0.18 -12.19 4.29
CA TRP A 102 -1.07 -12.80 3.31
C TRP A 102 -0.38 -12.92 1.94
N LEU A 103 0.28 -11.86 1.51
CA LEU A 103 1.02 -11.85 0.25
C LEU A 103 2.18 -12.85 0.28
N ALA A 104 2.87 -12.95 1.40
CA ALA A 104 3.97 -13.92 1.56
C ALA A 104 3.47 -15.36 1.46
N LYS A 105 2.31 -15.66 2.02
CA LYS A 105 1.70 -16.99 1.91
C LYS A 105 1.36 -17.35 0.47
N HIS A 106 1.16 -16.35 -0.38
CA HIS A 106 0.87 -16.54 -1.80
C HIS A 106 2.10 -16.38 -2.69
N GLY A 107 3.30 -16.33 -2.10
CA GLY A 107 4.55 -16.28 -2.84
C GLY A 107 4.90 -14.94 -3.44
N LEU A 108 4.24 -13.85 -3.00
CA LEU A 108 4.43 -12.52 -3.57
C LEU A 108 5.45 -11.69 -2.81
N PHE A 109 5.71 -12.02 -1.54
CA PHE A 109 6.69 -11.36 -0.70
C PHE A 109 7.45 -12.39 0.13
N LEU A 110 8.63 -12.01 0.58
CA LEU A 110 9.45 -12.80 1.49
C LEU A 110 9.84 -11.93 2.66
N ARG A 111 9.59 -12.43 3.87
CA ARG A 111 9.96 -11.72 5.10
C ARG A 111 11.42 -11.99 5.45
N ARG A 112 12.12 -10.92 5.86
CA ARG A 112 13.48 -10.99 6.38
C ARG A 112 13.62 -10.14 7.62
N GLU A 113 14.52 -10.53 8.51
CA GLU A 113 14.90 -9.71 9.65
C GLU A 113 16.40 -9.44 9.57
N GLU A 114 16.77 -8.15 9.59
CA GLU A 114 18.15 -7.72 9.51
C GLU A 114 18.37 -6.57 10.50
N GLY A 115 19.28 -6.75 11.45
CA GLY A 115 19.64 -5.69 12.40
C GLY A 115 18.47 -5.18 13.23
N GLY A 116 17.54 -6.05 13.61
CA GLY A 116 16.36 -5.68 14.35
C GLY A 116 15.25 -5.05 13.52
N ARG A 117 15.43 -4.98 12.20
CA ARG A 117 14.46 -4.41 11.27
C ARG A 117 13.68 -5.52 10.57
N GLU A 118 12.38 -5.34 10.45
CA GLU A 118 11.53 -6.26 9.70
C GLU A 118 11.44 -5.77 8.25
N LEU A 119 12.05 -6.54 7.34
CA LEU A 119 12.09 -6.23 5.93
C LEU A 119 11.22 -7.19 5.15
N TRP A 120 10.59 -6.68 4.11
CA TRP A 120 9.75 -7.46 3.22
C TRP A 120 10.24 -7.28 1.79
N VAL A 121 10.61 -8.40 1.16
CA VAL A 121 11.19 -8.39 -0.19
C VAL A 121 10.11 -8.74 -1.20
N ALA A 122 9.86 -7.83 -2.13
CA ALA A 122 8.91 -8.07 -3.22
C ALA A 122 9.50 -9.09 -4.18
N ARG A 123 8.74 -10.14 -4.48
CA ARG A 123 9.14 -11.16 -5.42
C ARG A 123 8.68 -10.79 -6.84
N PRO A 124 9.28 -11.37 -7.88
CA PRO A 124 8.91 -11.04 -9.26
C PRO A 124 7.42 -11.18 -9.55
N HIS A 125 6.77 -12.15 -8.93
CA HIS A 125 5.33 -12.38 -9.09
C HIS A 125 4.50 -11.18 -8.63
N PHE A 126 4.95 -10.46 -7.59
CA PHE A 126 4.26 -9.26 -7.15
C PHE A 126 4.30 -8.17 -8.22
N ARG A 127 5.43 -8.02 -8.91
CA ARG A 127 5.54 -7.05 -10.01
C ARG A 127 4.53 -7.34 -11.12
N ILE A 128 4.34 -8.61 -11.44
CA ILE A 128 3.37 -9.02 -12.46
C ILE A 128 1.95 -8.65 -12.00
N GLN A 129 1.61 -8.95 -10.75
CA GLN A 129 0.31 -8.60 -10.21
C GLN A 129 0.10 -7.09 -10.15
N ALA A 130 1.11 -6.33 -9.77
CA ALA A 130 1.06 -4.87 -9.74
C ALA A 130 0.81 -4.30 -11.13
N ARG A 131 1.47 -4.89 -12.15
CA ARG A 131 1.26 -4.48 -13.55
C ARG A 131 -0.19 -4.70 -13.97
N HIS A 132 -0.78 -5.82 -13.59
CA HIS A 132 -2.20 -6.09 -13.88
C HIS A 132 -3.12 -5.10 -13.19
N LEU A 133 -2.85 -4.78 -11.92
CA LEU A 133 -3.62 -3.78 -11.19
C LEU A 133 -3.56 -2.42 -11.87
N MET A 134 -2.40 -2.04 -12.37
CA MET A 134 -2.24 -0.75 -13.03
C MET A 134 -2.84 -0.69 -14.44
N GLN A 135 -3.14 -1.84 -15.03
CA GLN A 135 -3.84 -1.90 -16.31
C GLN A 135 -5.35 -1.88 -16.15
N SER A 136 -5.83 -1.94 -14.91
CA SER A 136 -7.25 -1.89 -14.58
C SER A 136 -7.67 -0.47 -14.24
N SER A 137 -8.94 -0.32 -13.84
CA SER A 137 -9.49 0.98 -13.44
C SER A 137 -8.82 1.58 -12.19
N HIS A 138 -7.95 0.83 -11.52
CA HIS A 138 -7.26 1.29 -10.32
C HIS A 138 -5.93 2.00 -10.60
N ASP A 139 -5.49 2.06 -11.87
CA ASP A 139 -4.20 2.64 -12.20
C ASP A 139 -4.10 4.11 -11.80
N ARG A 140 -5.16 4.88 -12.00
CA ARG A 140 -5.21 6.29 -11.63
C ARG A 140 -5.08 6.49 -10.12
N LEU A 141 -5.71 5.61 -9.35
CA LEU A 141 -5.63 5.68 -7.90
C LEU A 141 -4.21 5.43 -7.43
N ILE A 142 -3.55 4.40 -7.95
CA ILE A 142 -2.18 4.06 -7.57
C ILE A 142 -1.22 5.18 -7.96
N GLU A 143 -1.35 5.74 -9.16
CA GLU A 143 -0.52 6.87 -9.61
C GLU A 143 -0.75 8.11 -8.74
N TYR A 144 -2.00 8.39 -8.39
CA TYR A 144 -2.33 9.51 -7.52
C TYR A 144 -1.69 9.35 -6.15
N ILE A 145 -1.80 8.17 -5.55
CA ILE A 145 -1.19 7.88 -4.26
C ILE A 145 0.32 8.04 -4.34
N GLY A 146 0.93 7.52 -5.40
CA GLY A 146 2.38 7.66 -5.61
C GLY A 146 2.82 9.10 -5.76
N SER A 147 2.00 9.95 -6.38
CA SER A 147 2.35 11.35 -6.61
C SER A 147 2.35 12.20 -5.34
N VAL A 148 1.55 11.84 -4.33
CA VAL A 148 1.52 12.57 -3.06
C VAL A 148 2.52 12.05 -2.04
N SER A 149 3.24 10.98 -2.38
CA SER A 149 4.22 10.38 -1.49
C SER A 149 5.52 11.18 -1.48
N PRO A 150 6.09 11.49 -0.31
CA PRO A 150 7.43 12.09 -0.25
C PRO A 150 8.50 11.23 -0.91
N SER A 151 8.34 9.90 -0.91
CA SER A 151 9.31 8.99 -1.52
C SER A 151 9.30 9.04 -3.05
N SER A 152 8.23 9.53 -3.67
CA SER A 152 8.15 9.62 -5.12
C SER A 152 9.04 10.72 -5.71
N THR A 153 9.56 11.61 -4.87
CA THR A 153 10.43 12.70 -5.30
C THR A 153 11.92 12.34 -5.27
N GLN A 154 12.24 11.16 -4.83
CA GLN A 154 13.62 10.72 -4.73
C GLN A 154 14.15 10.09 -6.01
#